data_373fd08bb2c4c0e914ec5f5f55869f4c
#
_entry.id   373fd08bb2c4c0e914ec5f5f55869f4c
#
_cell.length_a   1.000
_cell.length_b   1.000
_cell.length_c   1.000
_cell.angle_alpha   90.00
_cell.angle_beta   90.00
_cell.angle_gamma   90.00
#
_symmetry.space_group_name_H-M   'P 1'
#
loop_
_entity.id
_entity.type
_entity.pdbx_description
1 polymer ?
#
loop_
_entity_poly.entity_id
_entity_poly.type
_entity_poly.pdbx_seq_one_letter_code
_entity_poly.pdbx_strand_id
1 'polypeptide(L)'
;NNAVSREFGSAGWENALDDFDKSLRINGSALFKITQMFSEDMKKNKSGSIINIGSMMGTVGVENGNYEGTDFTPATSPLYFYEKGGMHNFTRWAASMLGPFNIRVNCLAPGGFKVPSHPERFVENYSKRTQLGRMANSSDLKGPIIFLASDSSAYLTGTIIAVDGGYTAK
;
A
#
# COMPACT_ATOMS: atom_id res chain seq x y z
N ASN A 1 -4.96 -8.64 -0.69
CA ASN A 1 -4.04 -8.49 -1.84
C ASN A 1 -2.77 -7.78 -1.40
N ASN A 2 -1.62 -8.43 -1.45
CA ASN A 2 -0.33 -7.87 -1.00
C ASN A 2 0.86 -8.36 -1.86
N ALA A 3 0.66 -8.63 -3.13
CA ALA A 3 1.78 -8.99 -4.01
C ALA A 3 2.46 -7.72 -4.54
N VAL A 4 3.78 -7.68 -4.48
CA VAL A 4 4.63 -6.65 -5.11
C VAL A 4 5.91 -7.33 -5.57
N SER A 5 6.18 -7.35 -6.87
CA SER A 5 7.53 -7.65 -7.38
C SER A 5 8.41 -6.41 -7.22
N ARG A 6 9.63 -6.61 -6.75
CA ARG A 6 10.66 -5.56 -6.61
C ARG A 6 11.81 -5.75 -7.58
N GLU A 7 11.65 -6.63 -8.55
CA GLU A 7 12.69 -6.96 -9.53
C GLU A 7 12.95 -5.84 -10.54
N PHE A 8 12.03 -4.89 -10.65
CA PHE A 8 12.08 -3.84 -11.65
C PHE A 8 12.26 -2.48 -11.01
N GLY A 9 13.15 -1.68 -11.60
CA GLY A 9 13.13 -0.26 -11.41
C GLY A 9 13.78 0.31 -10.16
N SER A 10 15.11 0.29 -10.12
CA SER A 10 15.88 1.10 -9.15
C SER A 10 16.51 2.35 -9.77
N ALA A 11 16.32 2.58 -11.08
CA ALA A 11 16.99 3.63 -11.82
C ALA A 11 16.28 5.01 -11.74
N GLY A 12 15.24 5.15 -10.93
CA GLY A 12 14.53 6.41 -10.75
C GLY A 12 13.92 6.91 -12.04
N TRP A 13 14.26 8.14 -12.43
CA TRP A 13 13.77 8.76 -13.66
C TRP A 13 14.26 8.05 -14.93
N GLU A 14 15.40 7.39 -14.88
CA GLU A 14 16.03 6.67 -15.99
C GLU A 14 15.53 5.22 -16.14
N ASN A 15 14.44 4.85 -15.45
CA ASN A 15 13.84 3.53 -15.60
C ASN A 15 13.40 3.24 -17.03
N ALA A 16 13.75 2.06 -17.53
CA ALA A 16 13.33 1.61 -18.85
C ALA A 16 11.80 1.42 -18.92
N LEU A 17 11.19 1.75 -20.03
CA LEU A 17 9.75 1.56 -20.27
C LEU A 17 9.35 0.09 -20.14
N ASP A 18 10.20 -0.82 -20.62
CA ASP A 18 9.98 -2.27 -20.50
C ASP A 18 9.83 -2.74 -19.05
N ASP A 19 10.60 -2.16 -18.13
CA ASP A 19 10.49 -2.48 -16.71
C ASP A 19 9.18 -1.94 -16.12
N PHE A 20 8.76 -0.77 -16.58
CA PHE A 20 7.47 -0.20 -16.22
C PHE A 20 6.32 -1.12 -16.65
N ASP A 21 6.31 -1.56 -17.91
CA ASP A 21 5.29 -2.44 -18.45
C ASP A 21 5.25 -3.81 -17.75
N LYS A 22 6.43 -4.41 -17.49
CA LYS A 22 6.54 -5.67 -16.76
C LYS A 22 6.00 -5.55 -15.34
N SER A 23 6.35 -4.47 -14.63
CA SER A 23 5.89 -4.23 -13.28
C SER A 23 4.37 -4.04 -13.23
N LEU A 24 3.80 -3.22 -14.10
CA LEU A 24 2.35 -3.06 -14.21
C LEU A 24 1.63 -4.38 -14.50
N ARG A 25 2.21 -5.22 -15.36
CA ARG A 25 1.64 -6.53 -15.68
C ARG A 25 1.59 -7.44 -14.45
N ILE A 26 2.64 -7.44 -13.63
CA ILE A 26 2.71 -8.27 -12.43
C ILE A 26 1.88 -7.69 -11.29
N ASN A 27 2.07 -6.41 -10.97
CA ASN A 27 1.46 -5.79 -9.78
C ASN A 27 0.05 -5.25 -10.06
N GLY A 28 -0.17 -4.58 -11.20
CA GLY A 28 -1.45 -4.00 -11.57
C GLY A 28 -2.45 -5.03 -12.10
N SER A 29 -2.08 -5.78 -13.15
CA SER A 29 -2.98 -6.76 -13.75
C SER A 29 -3.29 -7.92 -12.81
N ALA A 30 -2.32 -8.36 -11.99
CA ALA A 30 -2.56 -9.40 -11.00
C ALA A 30 -3.53 -8.93 -9.90
N LEU A 31 -3.43 -7.69 -9.43
CA LEU A 31 -4.36 -7.13 -8.47
C LEU A 31 -5.81 -7.20 -8.99
N PHE A 32 -6.04 -6.77 -10.23
CA PHE A 32 -7.35 -6.86 -10.86
C PHE A 32 -7.82 -8.32 -11.00
N LYS A 33 -6.97 -9.21 -11.53
CA LYS A 33 -7.33 -10.61 -11.76
C LYS A 33 -7.65 -11.36 -10.47
N ILE A 34 -6.84 -11.18 -9.43
CA ILE A 34 -7.08 -11.80 -8.12
C ILE A 34 -8.39 -11.29 -7.52
N THR A 35 -8.63 -9.96 -7.57
CA THR A 35 -9.88 -9.38 -7.08
C THR A 35 -11.08 -9.95 -7.84
N GLN A 36 -11.00 -10.05 -9.17
CA GLN A 36 -12.04 -10.65 -10.00
C GLN A 36 -12.34 -12.10 -9.60
N MET A 37 -11.30 -12.93 -9.49
CA MET A 37 -11.46 -14.36 -9.19
C MET A 37 -12.10 -14.60 -7.82
N PHE A 38 -11.57 -13.97 -6.78
CA PHE A 38 -12.09 -14.18 -5.43
C PHE A 38 -13.45 -13.52 -5.19
N SER A 39 -13.80 -12.47 -5.91
CA SER A 39 -15.11 -11.84 -5.78
C SER A 39 -16.25 -12.69 -6.33
N GLU A 40 -16.01 -13.66 -7.22
CA GLU A 40 -17.08 -14.50 -7.78
C GLU A 40 -17.82 -15.32 -6.70
N ASP A 41 -17.09 -15.96 -5.80
CA ASP A 41 -17.72 -16.71 -4.70
C ASP A 41 -18.29 -15.78 -3.63
N MET A 42 -17.65 -14.64 -3.37
CA MET A 42 -18.20 -13.60 -2.48
C MET A 42 -19.55 -13.07 -3.02
N LYS A 43 -19.67 -12.85 -4.34
CA LYS A 43 -20.94 -12.42 -4.98
C LYS A 43 -22.07 -13.45 -4.79
N LYS A 44 -21.78 -14.75 -4.99
CA LYS A 44 -22.75 -15.82 -4.75
C LYS A 44 -23.24 -15.83 -3.32
N ASN A 45 -22.32 -15.65 -2.37
CA ASN A 45 -22.60 -15.65 -0.94
C ASN A 45 -23.17 -14.32 -0.42
N LYS A 46 -23.17 -13.27 -1.24
CA LYS A 46 -23.52 -11.88 -0.87
C LYS A 46 -22.81 -11.40 0.40
N SER A 47 -21.55 -11.76 0.53
CA SER A 47 -20.71 -11.40 1.68
C SER A 47 -19.23 -11.48 1.31
N GLY A 48 -18.44 -10.50 1.77
CA GLY A 48 -17.00 -10.51 1.58
C GLY A 48 -16.31 -9.26 2.09
N SER A 49 -15.02 -9.42 2.36
CA SER A 49 -14.12 -8.30 2.66
C SER A 49 -12.80 -8.48 1.92
N ILE A 50 -12.50 -7.52 1.06
CA ILE A 50 -11.24 -7.46 0.29
C ILE A 50 -10.39 -6.35 0.89
N ILE A 51 -9.17 -6.70 1.31
CA ILE A 51 -8.20 -5.75 1.87
C ILE A 51 -7.00 -5.67 0.93
N ASN A 52 -6.82 -4.52 0.31
CA ASN A 52 -5.65 -4.22 -0.49
C ASN A 52 -4.56 -3.63 0.42
N ILE A 53 -3.32 -4.06 0.24
CA ILE A 53 -2.18 -3.48 0.97
C ILE A 53 -1.49 -2.47 0.04
N GLY A 54 -1.87 -1.22 0.22
CA GLY A 54 -1.29 -0.08 -0.46
C GLY A 54 0.04 0.36 0.14
N SER A 55 0.23 1.64 0.20
CA SER A 55 1.36 2.32 0.86
C SER A 55 1.02 3.78 1.04
N MET A 56 1.59 4.45 2.03
CA MET A 56 1.57 5.91 2.10
C MET A 56 2.14 6.55 0.82
N MET A 57 3.05 5.86 0.11
CA MET A 57 3.62 6.31 -1.16
C MET A 57 2.61 6.30 -2.33
N GLY A 58 1.41 5.77 -2.13
CA GLY A 58 0.28 5.99 -3.05
C GLY A 58 -0.43 7.32 -2.84
N THR A 59 -0.04 8.08 -1.81
CA THR A 59 -0.64 9.38 -1.45
C THR A 59 0.38 10.52 -1.49
N VAL A 60 1.64 10.24 -1.14
CA VAL A 60 2.72 11.23 -1.08
C VAL A 60 3.93 10.79 -1.92
N GLY A 61 4.75 11.75 -2.34
CA GLY A 61 6.00 11.49 -3.06
C GLY A 61 7.16 11.08 -2.15
N VAL A 62 8.35 11.02 -2.74
CA VAL A 62 9.59 10.73 -2.01
C VAL A 62 9.95 11.89 -1.08
N GLU A 63 10.23 11.56 0.16
CA GLU A 63 10.80 12.50 1.13
C GLU A 63 12.32 12.28 1.21
N ASN A 64 13.07 13.09 0.46
CA ASN A 64 14.52 12.96 0.35
C ASN A 64 15.24 13.13 1.69
N GLY A 65 14.72 13.92 2.59
CA GLY A 65 15.30 14.13 3.90
C GLY A 65 15.31 12.88 4.80
N ASN A 66 14.60 11.82 4.45
CA ASN A 66 14.75 10.51 5.13
C ASN A 66 16.14 9.91 4.91
N TYR A 67 16.78 10.25 3.80
CA TYR A 67 18.03 9.65 3.32
C TYR A 67 19.25 10.51 3.61
N GLU A 68 19.07 11.72 4.13
CA GLU A 68 20.17 12.65 4.43
C GLU A 68 21.18 12.04 5.42
N GLY A 69 22.46 12.08 5.03
CA GLY A 69 23.57 11.55 5.82
C GLY A 69 23.58 10.02 5.91
N THR A 70 23.01 9.33 4.91
CA THR A 70 23.04 7.87 4.78
C THR A 70 23.56 7.47 3.40
N ASP A 71 24.15 6.28 3.31
CA ASP A 71 24.45 5.61 2.02
C ASP A 71 23.23 4.85 1.47
N PHE A 72 22.07 4.99 2.09
CA PHE A 72 20.85 4.29 1.72
C PHE A 72 20.22 4.99 0.53
N THR A 73 20.07 4.27 -0.57
CA THR A 73 19.50 4.82 -1.80
C THR A 73 18.02 5.14 -1.61
N PRO A 74 17.55 6.34 -1.98
CA PRO A 74 16.15 6.68 -1.96
C PRO A 74 15.29 5.67 -2.73
N ALA A 75 14.09 5.39 -2.23
CA ALA A 75 13.07 4.64 -2.96
C ALA A 75 12.55 5.49 -4.12
N THR A 76 13.28 5.49 -5.23
CA THR A 76 13.05 6.39 -6.36
C THR A 76 12.31 5.75 -7.52
N SER A 77 11.93 4.46 -7.43
CA SER A 77 11.22 3.79 -8.51
C SER A 77 9.86 4.43 -8.76
N PRO A 78 9.62 5.04 -9.94
CA PRO A 78 8.32 5.63 -10.27
C PRO A 78 7.21 4.58 -10.29
N LEU A 79 7.56 3.32 -10.56
CA LEU A 79 6.64 2.18 -10.62
C LEU A 79 5.89 2.00 -9.31
N TYR A 80 6.61 2.01 -8.19
CA TYR A 80 6.02 1.80 -6.88
C TYR A 80 4.98 2.87 -6.53
N PHE A 81 5.30 4.13 -6.79
CA PHE A 81 4.37 5.25 -6.55
C PHE A 81 3.14 5.17 -7.45
N TYR A 82 3.35 4.90 -8.74
CA TYR A 82 2.27 4.75 -9.70
C TYR A 82 1.32 3.59 -9.33
N GLU A 83 1.88 2.41 -9.03
CA GLU A 83 1.12 1.21 -8.69
C GLU A 83 0.34 1.36 -7.38
N LYS A 84 0.98 1.94 -6.34
CA LYS A 84 0.31 2.16 -5.05
C LYS A 84 -0.75 3.25 -5.13
N GLY A 85 -0.52 4.31 -5.90
CA GLY A 85 -1.54 5.31 -6.22
C GLY A 85 -2.70 4.73 -7.02
N GLY A 86 -2.40 3.94 -8.04
CA GLY A 86 -3.38 3.20 -8.83
C GLY A 86 -4.21 2.24 -7.97
N MET A 87 -3.58 1.52 -7.04
CA MET A 87 -4.25 0.62 -6.10
C MET A 87 -5.25 1.37 -5.19
N HIS A 88 -4.92 2.59 -4.74
CA HIS A 88 -5.83 3.41 -3.96
C HIS A 88 -7.11 3.72 -4.74
N ASN A 89 -6.99 4.14 -5.99
CA ASN A 89 -8.17 4.46 -6.79
C ASN A 89 -8.90 3.20 -7.28
N PHE A 90 -8.18 2.13 -7.61
CA PHE A 90 -8.76 0.83 -7.89
C PHE A 90 -9.62 0.31 -6.73
N THR A 91 -9.19 0.52 -5.48
CA THR A 91 -9.96 0.16 -4.28
C THR A 91 -11.34 0.85 -4.26
N ARG A 92 -11.39 2.15 -4.59
CA ARG A 92 -12.66 2.90 -4.67
C ARG A 92 -13.56 2.39 -5.78
N TRP A 93 -12.99 2.16 -6.95
CA TRP A 93 -13.72 1.59 -8.08
C TRP A 93 -14.28 0.20 -7.74
N ALA A 94 -13.45 -0.70 -7.20
CA ALA A 94 -13.87 -2.04 -6.83
C ALA A 94 -14.95 -2.03 -5.73
N ALA A 95 -14.87 -1.11 -4.77
CA ALA A 95 -15.91 -0.92 -3.75
C ALA A 95 -17.26 -0.54 -4.38
N SER A 96 -17.26 0.34 -5.38
CA SER A 96 -18.48 0.72 -6.11
C SER A 96 -19.07 -0.45 -6.89
N MET A 97 -18.22 -1.28 -7.51
CA MET A 97 -18.66 -2.43 -8.32
C MET A 97 -19.14 -3.61 -7.48
N LEU A 98 -18.58 -3.80 -6.31
CA LEU A 98 -18.83 -4.98 -5.46
C LEU A 98 -19.78 -4.70 -4.30
N GLY A 99 -20.00 -3.44 -3.95
CA GLY A 99 -20.93 -3.01 -2.91
C GLY A 99 -22.35 -3.53 -3.06
N PRO A 100 -22.96 -3.55 -4.28
CA PRO A 100 -24.29 -4.13 -4.50
C PRO A 100 -24.40 -5.62 -4.12
N PHE A 101 -23.27 -6.31 -4.01
CA PHE A 101 -23.20 -7.71 -3.56
C PHE A 101 -22.84 -7.85 -2.08
N ASN A 102 -22.90 -6.76 -1.30
CA ASN A 102 -22.49 -6.74 0.10
C ASN A 102 -21.01 -7.17 0.32
N ILE A 103 -20.14 -6.79 -0.63
CA ILE A 103 -18.69 -7.03 -0.55
C ILE A 103 -18.01 -5.69 -0.30
N ARG A 104 -17.26 -5.60 0.79
CA ARG A 104 -16.48 -4.43 1.13
C ARG A 104 -15.08 -4.52 0.52
N VAL A 105 -14.57 -3.41 0.01
CA VAL A 105 -13.21 -3.32 -0.52
C VAL A 105 -12.52 -2.10 0.07
N ASN A 106 -11.46 -2.32 0.84
CA ASN A 106 -10.72 -1.25 1.50
C ASN A 106 -9.21 -1.42 1.28
N CYS A 107 -8.46 -0.37 1.51
CA CYS A 107 -7.01 -0.37 1.40
C CYS A 107 -6.37 0.06 2.72
N LEU A 108 -5.38 -0.72 3.18
CA LEU A 108 -4.43 -0.23 4.18
C LEU A 108 -3.26 0.42 3.46
N ALA A 109 -2.87 1.60 3.90
CA ALA A 109 -1.72 2.35 3.40
C ALA A 109 -0.65 2.46 4.50
N PRO A 110 0.20 1.44 4.65
CA PRO A 110 1.24 1.46 5.68
C PRO A 110 2.31 2.52 5.41
N GLY A 111 2.89 3.05 6.48
CA GLY A 111 4.17 3.74 6.48
C GLY A 111 5.35 2.77 6.45
N GLY A 112 6.55 3.30 6.65
CA GLY A 112 7.78 2.51 6.65
C GLY A 112 7.90 1.61 7.87
N PHE A 113 8.22 0.34 7.62
CA PHE A 113 8.57 -0.65 8.65
C PHE A 113 10.05 -0.60 8.95
N LYS A 114 10.42 -0.64 10.25
CA LYS A 114 11.81 -0.83 10.64
C LYS A 114 12.22 -2.27 10.37
N VAL A 115 13.31 -2.43 9.62
CA VAL A 115 13.95 -3.73 9.38
C VAL A 115 15.44 -3.66 9.77
N PRO A 116 16.09 -4.81 10.10
CA PRO A 116 17.48 -4.82 10.58
C PRO A 116 18.49 -4.19 9.59
N SER A 117 18.20 -4.20 8.30
CA SER A 117 19.07 -3.64 7.26
C SER A 117 18.99 -2.11 7.12
N HIS A 118 18.08 -1.45 7.83
CA HIS A 118 17.98 0.01 7.78
C HIS A 118 19.11 0.65 8.60
N PRO A 119 19.87 1.60 8.01
CA PRO A 119 20.83 2.40 8.75
C PRO A 119 20.13 3.16 9.90
N GLU A 120 20.79 3.29 11.03
CA GLU A 120 20.22 4.02 12.19
C GLU A 120 19.84 5.46 11.81
N ARG A 121 20.69 6.13 11.05
CA ARG A 121 20.43 7.51 10.59
C ARG A 121 19.14 7.61 9.76
N PHE A 122 18.87 6.64 8.90
CA PHE A 122 17.62 6.58 8.15
C PHE A 122 16.42 6.41 9.10
N VAL A 123 16.53 5.51 10.07
CA VAL A 123 15.47 5.27 11.07
C VAL A 123 15.18 6.54 11.89
N GLU A 124 16.22 7.26 12.31
CA GLU A 124 16.08 8.54 13.01
C GLU A 124 15.38 9.61 12.15
N ASN A 125 15.86 9.79 10.91
CA ASN A 125 15.31 10.78 10.00
C ASN A 125 13.84 10.49 9.69
N TYR A 126 13.51 9.24 9.43
CA TYR A 126 12.14 8.80 9.18
C TYR A 126 11.25 9.02 10.41
N SER A 127 11.73 8.63 11.59
CA SER A 127 10.99 8.72 12.85
C SER A 127 10.62 10.16 13.19
N LYS A 128 11.53 11.13 12.95
CA LYS A 128 11.26 12.56 13.13
C LYS A 128 10.11 13.10 12.26
N ARG A 129 9.75 12.37 11.18
CA ARG A 129 8.69 12.75 10.27
C ARG A 129 7.35 12.10 10.61
N THR A 130 7.34 11.13 11.49
CA THR A 130 6.11 10.53 12.02
C THR A 130 5.66 11.29 13.27
N GLN A 131 4.36 11.42 13.47
CA GLN A 131 3.82 12.02 14.70
C GLN A 131 4.07 11.14 15.93
N LEU A 132 4.13 9.81 15.74
CA LEU A 132 4.42 8.86 16.81
C LEU A 132 5.92 8.68 17.08
N GLY A 133 6.82 9.39 16.38
CA GLY A 133 8.27 9.40 16.62
C GLY A 133 8.98 8.07 16.33
N ARG A 134 8.38 7.17 15.57
CA ARG A 134 8.95 5.86 15.25
C ARG A 134 8.49 5.30 13.91
N MET A 135 9.27 4.41 13.35
CA MET A 135 8.83 3.55 12.25
C MET A 135 7.88 2.44 12.77
N ALA A 136 7.10 1.86 11.86
CA ALA A 136 6.21 0.74 12.17
C ALA A 136 6.98 -0.54 12.48
N ASN A 137 6.33 -1.44 13.20
CA ASN A 137 6.79 -2.80 13.49
C ASN A 137 5.74 -3.85 13.05
N SER A 138 6.04 -5.13 13.22
CA SER A 138 5.20 -6.24 12.76
C SER A 138 3.81 -6.33 13.43
N SER A 139 3.57 -5.64 14.53
CA SER A 139 2.27 -5.65 15.23
C SER A 139 1.33 -4.54 14.77
N ASP A 140 1.86 -3.45 14.21
CA ASP A 140 1.08 -2.24 13.93
C ASP A 140 -0.04 -2.43 12.87
N LEU A 141 0.07 -3.42 11.98
CA LEU A 141 -0.97 -3.73 11.00
C LEU A 141 -1.99 -4.77 11.47
N LYS A 142 -1.72 -5.51 12.55
CA LYS A 142 -2.59 -6.62 12.97
C LYS A 142 -4.01 -6.14 13.32
N GLY A 143 -4.10 -5.11 14.15
CA GLY A 143 -5.38 -4.52 14.53
C GLY A 143 -6.21 -4.01 13.33
N PRO A 144 -5.64 -3.15 12.49
CA PRO A 144 -6.33 -2.66 11.29
C PRO A 144 -6.78 -3.76 10.32
N ILE A 145 -5.97 -4.82 10.12
CA ILE A 145 -6.36 -5.96 9.27
C ILE A 145 -7.54 -6.72 9.89
N ILE A 146 -7.49 -7.04 11.17
CA ILE A 146 -8.57 -7.73 11.88
C ILE A 146 -9.86 -6.89 11.84
N PHE A 147 -9.76 -5.59 12.10
CA PHE A 147 -10.89 -4.67 12.01
C PHE A 147 -11.53 -4.69 10.62
N LEU A 148 -10.74 -4.54 9.55
CA LEU A 148 -11.26 -4.56 8.19
C LEU A 148 -11.82 -5.92 7.74
N ALA A 149 -11.28 -7.00 8.28
CA ALA A 149 -11.74 -8.36 7.97
C ALA A 149 -13.04 -8.73 8.69
N SER A 150 -13.36 -8.07 9.79
CA SER A 150 -14.52 -8.38 10.66
C SER A 150 -15.73 -7.49 10.38
N ASP A 151 -16.87 -7.86 10.98
CA ASP A 151 -18.11 -7.10 10.92
C ASP A 151 -18.03 -5.77 11.69
N SER A 152 -16.99 -5.55 12.50
CA SER A 152 -16.72 -4.25 13.14
C SER A 152 -16.51 -3.12 12.11
N SER A 153 -16.24 -3.46 10.86
CA SER A 153 -16.13 -2.52 9.75
C SER A 153 -17.24 -2.68 8.69
N ALA A 154 -18.42 -3.19 9.09
CA ALA A 154 -19.51 -3.52 8.16
C ALA A 154 -19.99 -2.33 7.30
N TYR A 155 -19.87 -1.10 7.79
CA TYR A 155 -20.26 0.10 7.04
C TYR A 155 -19.05 0.85 6.42
N LEU A 156 -17.92 0.17 6.26
CA LEU A 156 -16.67 0.74 5.75
C LEU A 156 -16.27 0.08 4.42
N THR A 157 -16.36 0.83 3.32
CA THR A 157 -15.93 0.38 2.00
C THR A 157 -15.37 1.55 1.18
N GLY A 158 -14.46 1.30 0.26
CA GLY A 158 -13.84 2.30 -0.61
C GLY A 158 -12.82 3.21 0.09
N THR A 159 -12.46 2.93 1.34
CA THR A 159 -11.55 3.78 2.10
C THR A 159 -10.09 3.37 1.96
N ILE A 160 -9.22 4.36 2.11
CA ILE A 160 -7.77 4.19 2.24
C ILE A 160 -7.40 4.58 3.67
N ILE A 161 -7.01 3.61 4.47
CA ILE A 161 -6.65 3.80 5.87
C ILE A 161 -5.13 3.93 5.98
N ALA A 162 -4.66 5.12 6.31
CA ALA A 162 -3.25 5.34 6.62
C ALA A 162 -2.90 4.66 7.96
N VAL A 163 -1.84 3.86 7.95
CA VAL A 163 -1.25 3.21 9.15
C VAL A 163 0.24 3.54 9.14
N ASP A 164 0.55 4.82 9.31
CA ASP A 164 1.86 5.41 9.01
C ASP A 164 2.47 6.20 10.17
N GLY A 165 1.88 6.10 11.36
CA GLY A 165 2.33 6.85 12.54
C GLY A 165 2.12 8.36 12.42
N GLY A 166 1.21 8.79 11.55
CA GLY A 166 0.93 10.20 11.28
C GLY A 166 1.92 10.84 10.30
N TYR A 167 2.66 10.06 9.54
CA TYR A 167 3.61 10.57 8.54
C TYR A 167 2.93 11.46 7.50
N THR A 168 1.74 11.11 7.04
CA THR A 168 0.96 11.86 6.05
C THR A 168 -0.04 12.85 6.66
N ALA A 169 -0.09 13.00 7.98
CA ALA A 169 -1.03 13.87 8.70
C ALA A 169 -0.49 15.32 8.85
N LYS A 170 0.02 15.92 7.77
CA LYS A 170 0.57 17.29 7.75
C LYS A 170 0.39 17.93 6.37
#